data_9a030cc6109928507fca3075e9050482
#
_entry.id   9a030cc6109928507fca3075e9050482
#
_cell.length_a   1.000
_cell.length_b   1.000
_cell.length_c   1.000
_cell.angle_alpha   90.00
_cell.angle_beta   90.00
_cell.angle_gamma   90.00
#
_symmetry.space_group_name_H-M   'P 1'
#
loop_
_entity.id
_entity.type
_entity.pdbx_description
1 polymer ?
#
loop_
_entity_poly.entity_id
_entity_poly.type
_entity_poly.pdbx_seq_one_letter_code
_entity_poly.pdbx_strand_id
1 'polypeptide(L)'
;MELTSTNYLPSYTVGVDAYKAVPEVTRRFGSTAVIIGGKTAMEKAAPRLLEALEGTGVTVTDQIWYGGQPRHSVAEKLAADPRVQTADMVFGMGGGRAIDETKEIAELAGKPLFTFPTVASNCAPVTAIGVFYKEDGSVDNYFLPKEPPIHSFIDTKVISESSTSGCLESASPMPAQK
;
A
#
# COMPACT_ATOMS: atom_id res chain seq x y z
N MET A 1 -35.66 -8.62 11.56
CA MET A 1 -34.82 -7.44 11.30
C MET A 1 -33.89 -7.81 10.14
N GLU A 2 -34.21 -7.35 8.94
CA GLU A 2 -33.34 -7.57 7.79
C GLU A 2 -32.08 -6.71 7.96
N LEU A 3 -30.91 -7.36 8.00
CA LEU A 3 -29.64 -6.67 8.01
C LEU A 3 -29.29 -6.28 6.56
N THR A 4 -29.51 -5.02 6.22
CA THR A 4 -29.03 -4.47 4.95
C THR A 4 -27.61 -4.00 5.15
N SER A 5 -26.64 -4.60 4.45
CA SER A 5 -25.26 -4.12 4.41
C SER A 5 -24.98 -3.50 3.05
N THR A 6 -24.40 -2.30 3.06
CA THR A 6 -23.91 -1.65 1.85
C THR A 6 -22.40 -1.67 1.89
N ASN A 7 -21.78 -2.35 0.93
CA ASN A 7 -20.33 -2.41 0.79
C ASN A 7 -19.90 -1.59 -0.42
N TYR A 8 -19.01 -0.63 -0.22
CA TYR A 8 -18.35 0.09 -1.28
C TYR A 8 -17.02 -0.57 -1.56
N LEU A 9 -16.84 -1.11 -2.77
CA LEU A 9 -15.53 -1.51 -3.23
C LEU A 9 -14.77 -0.26 -3.68
N PRO A 10 -13.49 -0.09 -3.28
CA PRO A 10 -12.66 0.99 -3.79
C PRO A 10 -12.51 0.83 -5.30
N SER A 11 -12.36 1.96 -5.97
CA SER A 11 -12.08 1.93 -7.41
C SER A 11 -10.69 1.37 -7.67
N TYR A 12 -10.47 0.82 -8.87
CA TYR A 12 -9.16 0.30 -9.25
C TYR A 12 -8.89 0.48 -10.74
N THR A 13 -7.61 0.55 -11.08
CA THR A 13 -7.11 0.46 -12.46
C THR A 13 -6.23 -0.77 -12.56
N VAL A 14 -6.46 -1.61 -13.56
CA VAL A 14 -5.67 -2.82 -13.80
C VAL A 14 -5.18 -2.88 -15.25
N GLY A 15 -3.93 -3.20 -15.45
CA GLY A 15 -3.32 -3.34 -16.78
C GLY A 15 -1.79 -3.23 -16.75
N VAL A 16 -1.16 -3.39 -17.90
CA VAL A 16 0.31 -3.31 -18.05
C VAL A 16 0.86 -1.92 -17.72
N ASP A 17 0.08 -0.88 -18.01
CA ASP A 17 0.43 0.53 -17.81
C ASP A 17 -0.52 1.21 -16.83
N ALA A 18 -0.99 0.50 -15.81
CA ALA A 18 -1.97 1.01 -14.84
C ALA A 18 -1.51 2.31 -14.16
N TYR A 19 -0.21 2.50 -14.00
CA TYR A 19 0.35 3.71 -13.37
C TYR A 19 0.15 4.99 -14.20
N LYS A 20 -0.09 4.88 -15.51
CA LYS A 20 -0.41 6.05 -16.35
C LYS A 20 -1.74 6.71 -15.98
N ALA A 21 -2.64 6.00 -15.29
CA ALA A 21 -3.90 6.56 -14.81
C ALA A 21 -3.75 7.38 -13.51
N VAL A 22 -2.61 7.30 -12.82
CA VAL A 22 -2.40 7.96 -11.53
C VAL A 22 -2.69 9.46 -11.58
N PRO A 23 -2.17 10.25 -12.54
CA PRO A 23 -2.39 11.69 -12.55
C PRO A 23 -3.86 12.08 -12.69
N GLU A 24 -4.62 11.35 -13.49
CA GLU A 24 -6.04 11.62 -13.69
C GLU A 24 -6.85 11.32 -12.43
N VAL A 25 -6.58 10.18 -11.79
CA VAL A 25 -7.31 9.74 -10.59
C VAL A 25 -6.97 10.60 -9.38
N THR A 26 -5.70 11.03 -9.24
CA THR A 26 -5.20 11.70 -8.03
C THR A 26 -5.34 13.22 -8.07
N ARG A 27 -5.48 13.86 -9.24
CA ARG A 27 -5.46 15.33 -9.42
C ARG A 27 -6.34 16.14 -8.45
N ARG A 28 -7.44 15.57 -7.99
CA ARG A 28 -8.36 16.24 -7.05
C ARG A 28 -7.89 16.24 -5.60
N PHE A 29 -6.85 15.47 -5.29
CA PHE A 29 -6.34 15.30 -3.93
C PHE A 29 -5.05 16.07 -3.68
N GLY A 30 -4.42 16.61 -4.72
CA GLY A 30 -3.19 17.39 -4.65
C GLY A 30 -2.20 17.04 -5.76
N SER A 31 -0.98 17.54 -5.61
CA SER A 31 0.10 17.38 -6.58
C SER A 31 1.36 16.69 -6.02
N THR A 32 1.40 16.46 -4.71
CA THR A 32 2.55 15.83 -4.05
C THR A 32 2.16 14.52 -3.38
N ALA A 33 3.01 13.51 -3.49
CA ALA A 33 2.81 12.21 -2.88
C ALA A 33 4.08 11.71 -2.21
N VAL A 34 3.94 10.98 -1.09
CA VAL A 34 5.02 10.20 -0.49
C VAL A 34 4.74 8.72 -0.71
N ILE A 35 5.74 7.98 -1.22
CA ILE A 35 5.65 6.52 -1.31
C ILE A 35 6.07 5.93 0.04
N ILE A 36 5.24 5.05 0.60
CA ILE A 36 5.58 4.25 1.77
C ILE A 36 5.46 2.78 1.39
N GLY A 37 6.52 2.00 1.57
CA GLY A 37 6.49 0.64 1.07
C GLY A 37 7.62 -0.26 1.52
N GLY A 38 7.63 -1.48 0.99
CA GLY A 38 8.72 -2.44 1.15
C GLY A 38 9.94 -2.04 0.30
N LYS A 39 11.15 -2.25 0.81
CA LYS A 39 12.40 -1.88 0.10
C LYS A 39 12.44 -2.47 -1.31
N THR A 40 12.32 -3.79 -1.43
CA THR A 40 12.33 -4.48 -2.74
C THR A 40 11.17 -4.06 -3.65
N ALA A 41 9.98 -3.81 -3.06
CA ALA A 41 8.82 -3.37 -3.83
C ALA A 41 9.04 -1.98 -4.42
N MET A 42 9.56 -1.04 -3.63
CA MET A 42 9.89 0.31 -4.10
C MET A 42 11.02 0.28 -5.14
N GLU A 43 12.08 -0.49 -4.91
CA GLU A 43 13.19 -0.63 -5.85
C GLU A 43 12.72 -1.10 -7.25
N LYS A 44 11.78 -2.04 -7.30
CA LYS A 44 11.27 -2.61 -8.57
C LYS A 44 10.13 -1.81 -9.20
N ALA A 45 9.21 -1.30 -8.39
CA ALA A 45 7.97 -0.70 -8.91
C ALA A 45 7.99 0.83 -8.95
N ALA A 46 8.72 1.51 -8.04
CA ALA A 46 8.74 2.96 -8.02
C ALA A 46 9.31 3.58 -9.30
N PRO A 47 10.38 3.05 -9.95
CA PRO A 47 10.87 3.62 -11.20
C PRO A 47 9.79 3.73 -12.30
N ARG A 48 8.94 2.69 -12.44
CA ARG A 48 7.83 2.71 -13.40
C ARG A 48 6.76 3.75 -13.05
N LEU A 49 6.50 3.92 -11.76
CA LEU A 49 5.57 4.95 -11.31
C LEU A 49 6.14 6.34 -11.57
N LEU A 50 7.40 6.58 -11.24
CA LEU A 50 8.06 7.87 -11.47
C LEU A 50 8.09 8.24 -12.96
N GLU A 51 8.42 7.29 -13.84
CA GLU A 51 8.35 7.47 -15.30
C GLU A 51 6.94 7.84 -15.76
N ALA A 52 5.91 7.16 -15.23
CA ALA A 52 4.51 7.45 -15.58
C ALA A 52 4.03 8.82 -15.08
N LEU A 53 4.69 9.40 -14.09
CA LEU A 53 4.38 10.71 -13.52
C LEU A 53 5.15 11.87 -14.18
N GLU A 54 6.15 11.59 -15.01
CA GLU A 54 6.94 12.63 -15.68
C GLU A 54 6.06 13.61 -16.49
N GLY A 55 6.21 14.90 -16.21
CA GLY A 55 5.47 15.96 -16.91
C GLY A 55 3.97 16.06 -16.60
N THR A 56 3.46 15.27 -15.63
CA THR A 56 2.00 15.21 -15.34
C THR A 56 1.52 16.19 -14.27
N GLY A 57 2.46 16.83 -13.55
CA GLY A 57 2.14 17.71 -12.43
C GLY A 57 1.96 16.99 -11.09
N VAL A 58 2.04 15.67 -11.03
CA VAL A 58 2.10 14.89 -9.79
C VAL A 58 3.56 14.53 -9.50
N THR A 59 4.03 14.85 -8.29
CA THR A 59 5.42 14.64 -7.89
C THR A 59 5.50 13.74 -6.66
N VAL A 60 6.35 12.73 -6.71
CA VAL A 60 6.73 11.94 -5.54
C VAL A 60 7.86 12.68 -4.82
N THR A 61 7.62 13.11 -3.59
CA THR A 61 8.57 13.90 -2.80
C THR A 61 9.59 13.03 -2.08
N ASP A 62 9.18 11.86 -1.62
CA ASP A 62 10.00 10.95 -0.82
C ASP A 62 9.56 9.50 -0.99
N GLN A 63 10.48 8.59 -0.62
CA GLN A 63 10.23 7.16 -0.50
C GLN A 63 10.65 6.68 0.89
N ILE A 64 9.72 6.10 1.63
CA ILE A 64 9.91 5.72 3.03
C ILE A 64 9.69 4.21 3.20
N TRP A 65 10.62 3.55 3.85
CA TRP A 65 10.45 2.16 4.23
C TRP A 65 9.49 2.01 5.42
N TYR A 66 8.48 1.15 5.30
CA TYR A 66 7.43 0.95 6.30
C TYR A 66 7.86 0.17 7.56
N GLY A 67 9.12 -0.28 7.67
CA GLY A 67 9.62 -0.98 8.86
C GLY A 67 9.70 -2.51 8.71
N GLY A 68 9.05 -3.11 7.72
CA GLY A 68 9.11 -4.56 7.41
C GLY A 68 7.96 -5.38 8.01
N GLN A 69 7.35 -4.92 9.11
CA GLN A 69 6.18 -5.55 9.72
C GLN A 69 5.23 -4.50 10.27
N PRO A 70 3.92 -4.60 10.01
CA PRO A 70 2.94 -3.65 10.52
C PRO A 70 2.93 -3.59 12.04
N ARG A 71 3.12 -2.38 12.58
CA ARG A 71 3.12 -2.08 14.02
C ARG A 71 2.58 -0.70 14.29
N HIS A 72 1.69 -0.56 15.24
CA HIS A 72 1.11 0.74 15.62
C HIS A 72 2.18 1.78 15.94
N SER A 73 3.23 1.40 16.66
CA SER A 73 4.33 2.32 17.01
C SER A 73 5.11 2.83 15.79
N VAL A 74 5.21 2.04 14.73
CA VAL A 74 5.83 2.45 13.47
C VAL A 74 4.87 3.35 12.69
N ALA A 75 3.59 3.00 12.63
CA ALA A 75 2.58 3.81 11.99
C ALA A 75 2.47 5.21 12.61
N GLU A 76 2.41 5.31 13.94
CA GLU A 76 2.40 6.59 14.67
C GLU A 76 3.64 7.45 14.36
N LYS A 77 4.82 6.83 14.38
CA LYS A 77 6.07 7.52 14.06
C LYS A 77 6.10 8.03 12.63
N LEU A 78 5.69 7.20 11.65
CA LEU A 78 5.71 7.58 10.25
C LEU A 78 4.60 8.58 9.92
N ALA A 79 3.43 8.48 10.54
CA ALA A 79 2.38 9.46 10.39
C ALA A 79 2.81 10.87 10.85
N ALA A 80 3.67 10.96 11.88
CA ALA A 80 4.24 12.22 12.37
C ALA A 80 5.47 12.70 11.58
N ASP A 81 5.99 11.91 10.64
CA ASP A 81 7.16 12.29 9.84
C ASP A 81 6.85 13.52 8.98
N PRO A 82 7.69 14.56 8.99
CA PRO A 82 7.48 15.78 8.18
C PRO A 82 7.25 15.50 6.69
N ARG A 83 7.88 14.48 6.12
CA ARG A 83 7.71 14.09 4.71
C ARG A 83 6.29 13.59 4.42
N VAL A 84 5.69 12.88 5.37
CA VAL A 84 4.29 12.44 5.28
C VAL A 84 3.35 13.61 5.50
N GLN A 85 3.63 14.45 6.50
CA GLN A 85 2.78 15.59 6.83
C GLN A 85 2.72 16.64 5.72
N THR A 86 3.81 16.88 5.01
CA THR A 86 3.89 17.87 3.92
C THR A 86 3.36 17.36 2.58
N ALA A 87 3.31 16.04 2.36
CA ALA A 87 2.72 15.48 1.15
C ALA A 87 1.19 15.60 1.17
N ASP A 88 0.59 15.76 -0.02
CA ASP A 88 -0.87 15.78 -0.16
C ASP A 88 -1.48 14.38 -0.04
N MET A 89 -0.73 13.35 -0.46
CA MET A 89 -1.21 11.97 -0.58
C MET A 89 -0.18 10.96 -0.10
N VAL A 90 -0.66 9.78 0.32
CA VAL A 90 0.17 8.60 0.62
C VAL A 90 -0.03 7.56 -0.48
N PHE A 91 1.08 7.07 -1.04
CA PHE A 91 1.15 5.97 -1.99
C PHE A 91 1.70 4.73 -1.29
N GLY A 92 0.83 3.78 -0.93
CA GLY A 92 1.21 2.51 -0.29
C GLY A 92 1.69 1.50 -1.34
N MET A 93 2.98 1.15 -1.33
CA MET A 93 3.58 0.29 -2.36
C MET A 93 4.12 -1.01 -1.79
N GLY A 94 3.63 -2.15 -2.27
CA GLY A 94 4.16 -3.45 -1.86
C GLY A 94 3.13 -4.57 -1.73
N GLY A 95 3.48 -5.57 -0.93
CA GLY A 95 2.58 -6.65 -0.54
C GLY A 95 1.67 -6.26 0.63
N GLY A 96 0.85 -7.22 1.10
CA GLY A 96 -0.16 -6.97 2.13
C GLY A 96 0.34 -6.26 3.37
N ARG A 97 1.47 -6.69 3.95
CA ARG A 97 2.04 -6.06 5.15
C ARG A 97 2.38 -4.57 4.93
N ALA A 98 3.00 -4.23 3.81
CA ALA A 98 3.33 -2.83 3.53
C ALA A 98 2.06 -1.99 3.37
N ILE A 99 1.05 -2.53 2.70
CA ILE A 99 -0.23 -1.86 2.50
C ILE A 99 -1.00 -1.72 3.82
N ASP A 100 -1.00 -2.75 4.67
CA ASP A 100 -1.67 -2.69 5.97
C ASP A 100 -1.07 -1.60 6.86
N GLU A 101 0.26 -1.47 6.90
CA GLU A 101 0.94 -0.39 7.61
C GLU A 101 0.55 0.99 7.06
N THR A 102 0.50 1.14 5.73
CA THR A 102 0.16 2.43 5.11
C THR A 102 -1.28 2.87 5.35
N LYS A 103 -2.20 1.96 5.61
CA LYS A 103 -3.59 2.30 5.97
C LYS A 103 -3.65 3.08 7.28
N GLU A 104 -2.95 2.61 8.32
CA GLU A 104 -2.92 3.32 9.61
C GLU A 104 -2.13 4.61 9.51
N ILE A 105 -0.99 4.61 8.83
CA ILE A 105 -0.21 5.84 8.60
C ILE A 105 -1.08 6.92 7.93
N ALA A 106 -1.77 6.56 6.87
CA ALA A 106 -2.61 7.51 6.12
C ALA A 106 -3.78 8.03 6.96
N GLU A 107 -4.44 7.16 7.73
CA GLU A 107 -5.53 7.56 8.62
C GLU A 107 -5.05 8.49 9.74
N LEU A 108 -3.95 8.16 10.42
CA LEU A 108 -3.36 8.99 11.47
C LEU A 108 -2.88 10.34 10.94
N ALA A 109 -2.32 10.36 9.72
CA ALA A 109 -1.88 11.59 9.08
C ALA A 109 -3.03 12.40 8.44
N GLY A 110 -4.24 11.83 8.36
CA GLY A 110 -5.38 12.45 7.68
C GLY A 110 -5.17 12.62 6.17
N LYS A 111 -4.45 11.70 5.53
CA LYS A 111 -4.07 11.78 4.11
C LYS A 111 -4.84 10.75 3.26
N PRO A 112 -5.22 11.10 2.03
CA PRO A 112 -5.79 10.14 1.08
C PRO A 112 -4.76 9.04 0.75
N LEU A 113 -5.21 7.78 0.77
CA LEU A 113 -4.39 6.61 0.47
C LEU A 113 -4.71 6.04 -0.90
N PHE A 114 -3.67 5.83 -1.69
CA PHE A 114 -3.68 5.07 -2.94
C PHE A 114 -2.74 3.88 -2.83
N THR A 115 -3.13 2.72 -3.34
CA THR A 115 -2.34 1.50 -3.21
C THR A 115 -1.75 1.04 -4.54
N PHE A 116 -0.52 0.55 -4.45
CA PHE A 116 0.29 0.05 -5.57
C PHE A 116 0.77 -1.36 -5.23
N PRO A 117 -0.11 -2.38 -5.35
CA PRO A 117 0.27 -3.75 -5.02
C PRO A 117 1.33 -4.28 -5.98
N THR A 118 2.34 -4.95 -5.42
CA THR A 118 3.39 -5.60 -6.20
C THR A 118 3.24 -7.11 -6.25
N VAL A 119 2.31 -7.68 -5.49
CA VAL A 119 1.97 -9.11 -5.47
C VAL A 119 0.46 -9.28 -5.42
N ALA A 120 -0.06 -10.32 -6.09
CA ALA A 120 -1.48 -10.64 -6.15
C ALA A 120 -1.87 -11.73 -5.12
N SER A 121 -1.42 -11.60 -3.87
CA SER A 121 -1.57 -12.66 -2.86
C SER A 121 -2.75 -12.48 -1.92
N ASN A 122 -3.32 -11.29 -1.82
CA ASN A 122 -4.40 -10.98 -0.87
C ASN A 122 -5.19 -9.72 -1.25
N CYS A 123 -6.24 -9.43 -0.49
CA CYS A 123 -7.15 -8.31 -0.73
C CYS A 123 -6.77 -7.00 0.00
N ALA A 124 -5.62 -6.94 0.70
CA ALA A 124 -5.21 -5.74 1.43
C ALA A 124 -5.29 -4.44 0.61
N PRO A 125 -4.95 -4.42 -0.70
CA PRO A 125 -5.01 -3.19 -1.50
C PRO A 125 -6.38 -2.55 -1.61
N VAL A 126 -7.45 -3.30 -1.35
CA VAL A 126 -8.84 -2.87 -1.60
C VAL A 126 -9.76 -3.03 -0.39
N THR A 127 -9.22 -3.34 0.79
CA THR A 127 -10.03 -3.58 2.00
C THR A 127 -9.75 -2.58 3.11
N ALA A 128 -10.79 -2.32 3.92
CA ALA A 128 -10.70 -1.51 5.14
C ALA A 128 -10.34 -2.39 6.35
N ILE A 129 -9.26 -3.17 6.24
CA ILE A 129 -8.72 -4.00 7.32
C ILE A 129 -7.20 -4.11 7.17
N GLY A 130 -6.47 -4.05 8.26
CA GLY A 130 -5.03 -4.30 8.35
C GLY A 130 -4.72 -5.26 9.49
N VAL A 131 -3.67 -6.07 9.33
CA VAL A 131 -3.19 -6.99 10.36
C VAL A 131 -1.94 -6.44 10.99
N PHE A 132 -1.96 -6.22 12.31
CA PHE A 132 -0.86 -5.65 13.06
C PHE A 132 -0.21 -6.68 13.98
N TYR A 133 1.07 -6.50 14.27
CA TYR A 133 1.90 -7.50 14.93
C TYR A 133 2.64 -6.89 16.12
N LYS A 134 2.84 -7.73 17.16
CA LYS A 134 3.68 -7.42 18.32
C LYS A 134 5.16 -7.53 17.98
N GLU A 135 6.00 -7.11 18.92
CA GLU A 135 7.46 -7.22 18.81
C GLU A 135 7.96 -8.66 18.60
N ASP A 136 7.26 -9.64 19.20
CA ASP A 136 7.57 -11.06 19.07
C ASP A 136 7.11 -11.69 17.75
N GLY A 137 6.44 -10.91 16.88
CA GLY A 137 5.91 -11.36 15.59
C GLY A 137 4.55 -12.03 15.66
N SER A 138 3.95 -12.18 16.83
CA SER A 138 2.56 -12.65 16.95
C SER A 138 1.58 -11.58 16.50
N VAL A 139 0.39 -11.98 16.06
CA VAL A 139 -0.68 -11.04 15.70
C VAL A 139 -1.09 -10.27 16.97
N ASP A 140 -1.10 -8.95 16.87
CA ASP A 140 -1.58 -8.07 17.93
C ASP A 140 -3.09 -7.89 17.82
N ASN A 141 -3.51 -7.23 16.74
CA ASN A 141 -4.91 -6.95 16.48
C ASN A 141 -5.18 -6.72 14.99
N TYR A 142 -6.43 -6.46 14.67
CA TYR A 142 -6.89 -6.00 13.37
C TYR A 142 -7.19 -4.51 13.46
N PHE A 143 -6.50 -3.73 12.64
CA PHE A 143 -6.81 -2.33 12.43
C PHE A 143 -7.95 -2.20 11.41
N LEU A 144 -8.96 -1.44 11.75
CA LEU A 144 -10.13 -1.20 10.89
C LEU A 144 -10.20 0.29 10.55
N PRO A 145 -9.58 0.71 9.44
CA PRO A 145 -9.68 2.10 9.00
C PRO A 145 -11.13 2.46 8.68
N LYS A 146 -11.47 3.72 8.83
CA LYS A 146 -12.83 4.25 8.56
C LYS A 146 -13.27 4.02 7.13
N GLU A 147 -12.31 4.07 6.19
CA GLU A 147 -12.54 3.90 4.77
C GLU A 147 -11.45 3.00 4.16
N PRO A 148 -11.77 2.23 3.12
CA PRO A 148 -10.76 1.53 2.35
C PRO A 148 -9.88 2.54 1.59
N PRO A 149 -8.73 2.12 1.03
CA PRO A 149 -7.95 2.95 0.12
C PRO A 149 -8.83 3.51 -1.00
N ILE A 150 -8.58 4.75 -1.41
CA ILE A 150 -9.42 5.44 -2.41
C ILE A 150 -9.38 4.76 -3.77
N HIS A 151 -8.18 4.31 -4.18
CA HIS A 151 -7.98 3.64 -5.45
C HIS A 151 -6.76 2.72 -5.39
N SER A 152 -6.84 1.60 -6.12
CA SER A 152 -5.74 0.65 -6.27
C SER A 152 -5.25 0.62 -7.71
N PHE A 153 -3.94 0.86 -7.93
CA PHE A 153 -3.30 0.78 -9.24
C PHE A 153 -2.55 -0.55 -9.38
N ILE A 154 -3.12 -1.48 -10.14
CA ILE A 154 -2.64 -2.85 -10.29
C ILE A 154 -1.91 -2.98 -11.63
N ASP A 155 -0.59 -2.71 -11.62
CA ASP A 155 0.25 -2.91 -12.80
C ASP A 155 0.58 -4.39 -12.94
N THR A 156 0.02 -5.03 -13.97
CA THR A 156 0.16 -6.48 -14.18
C THR A 156 1.59 -6.89 -14.54
N LYS A 157 2.40 -5.99 -15.10
CA LYS A 157 3.81 -6.23 -15.38
C LYS A 157 4.62 -6.29 -14.08
N VAL A 158 4.40 -5.34 -13.16
CA VAL A 158 5.03 -5.35 -11.83
C VAL A 158 4.70 -6.64 -11.08
N ILE A 159 3.43 -7.06 -11.09
CA ILE A 159 3.01 -8.30 -10.43
C ILE A 159 3.65 -9.53 -11.06
N SER A 160 3.71 -9.62 -12.39
CA SER A 160 4.31 -10.76 -13.08
C SER A 160 5.81 -10.91 -12.80
N GLU A 161 6.53 -9.80 -12.75
CA GLU A 161 7.97 -9.77 -12.43
C GLU A 161 8.25 -10.10 -10.96
N SER A 162 7.33 -9.78 -10.04
CA SER A 162 7.45 -10.11 -8.62
C SER A 162 7.19 -11.58 -8.31
N SER A 163 6.26 -12.22 -9.02
CA SER A 163 5.88 -13.62 -8.81
C SER A 163 7.03 -14.58 -9.06
N THR A 164 7.97 -14.23 -9.93
CA THR A 164 9.14 -15.07 -10.25
C THR A 164 10.17 -15.09 -9.12
N SER A 165 10.24 -14.04 -8.28
CA SER A 165 11.19 -13.95 -7.16
C SER A 165 10.59 -14.39 -5.80
N GLY A 166 9.29 -14.29 -5.62
CA GLY A 166 8.60 -14.55 -4.34
C GLY A 166 8.12 -15.99 -4.16
N CYS A 167 7.94 -16.76 -5.22
CA CYS A 167 7.55 -18.18 -5.12
C CYS A 167 8.62 -19.07 -4.51
N LEU A 168 9.88 -18.66 -4.48
CA LEU A 168 10.99 -19.44 -3.94
C LEU A 168 11.22 -19.20 -2.44
N GLU A 169 10.77 -18.07 -1.88
CA GLU A 169 10.97 -17.75 -0.45
C GLU A 169 9.79 -18.14 0.46
N SER A 170 8.60 -18.35 -0.09
CA SER A 170 7.42 -18.71 0.71
C SER A 170 7.22 -20.22 0.91
N ALA A 171 8.06 -21.04 0.34
CA ALA A 171 8.04 -22.50 0.52
C ALA A 171 8.95 -22.96 1.69
N SER A 172 8.82 -22.37 2.85
CA SER A 172 9.31 -23.00 4.08
C SER A 172 8.36 -24.15 4.42
N PRO A 173 8.83 -25.40 4.49
CA PRO A 173 7.97 -26.53 4.85
C PRO A 173 7.45 -26.32 6.27
N MET A 174 6.14 -26.40 6.43
CA MET A 174 5.53 -26.48 7.76
C MET A 174 6.14 -27.66 8.53
N PRO A 175 6.56 -27.48 9.78
CA PRO A 175 7.01 -28.60 10.58
C PRO A 175 5.88 -29.60 10.73
N ALA A 176 6.15 -30.87 10.43
CA ALA A 176 5.21 -31.96 10.62
C ALA A 176 4.81 -32.01 12.10
N GLN A 177 3.54 -31.82 12.37
CA GLN A 177 2.98 -32.07 13.70
C GLN A 177 3.10 -33.57 13.98
N LYS A 178 3.79 -33.94 15.07
CA LYS A 178 3.79 -35.26 15.67
C LYS A 178 2.65 -35.37 16.66
#